data_6a98f2ab481bc1941305a6104f61622e
#
_entry.id   6a98f2ab481bc1941305a6104f61622e
#
_cell.length_a   1.000
_cell.length_b   1.000
_cell.length_c   1.000
_cell.angle_alpha   90.00
_cell.angle_beta   90.00
_cell.angle_gamma   90.00
#
_symmetry.space_group_name_H-M   'P 1'
#
loop_
_entity.id
_entity.type
_entity.pdbx_description
1 polymer ?
#
loop_
_entity_poly.entity_id
_entity_poly.type
_entity_poly.pdbx_seq_one_letter_code
_entity_poly.pdbx_strand_id
1 'polypeptide(L)'
;MEQIITLKVDLEYPEEAHHAIDEAVKVYEADKLKWTEGELIEAKLMAMRIMNRLCLDGYSIEWCRVTEAYDYKAVSVWLSKPDNESFKRNATCCIPSASFDIWVAKCVCLCRTTGRDVPAFITKKAGECW
;
A
#
# COMPACT_ATOMS: atom_id res chain seq x y z
N MET A 1 3.25 -14.72 -19.51
CA MET A 1 3.13 -14.54 -18.10
C MET A 1 2.05 -15.38 -17.46
N GLU A 2 1.44 -14.86 -16.48
CA GLU A 2 0.38 -15.51 -15.73
C GLU A 2 -0.79 -15.92 -16.58
N GLN A 3 -1.02 -15.27 -17.70
CA GLN A 3 -2.08 -15.59 -18.63
C GLN A 3 -1.88 -16.93 -19.34
N ILE A 4 -0.69 -17.45 -19.30
CA ILE A 4 -0.40 -18.74 -19.92
C ILE A 4 -1.24 -19.85 -19.31
N ILE A 5 -1.48 -19.78 -18.02
CA ILE A 5 -2.29 -20.77 -17.31
C ILE A 5 -3.72 -20.74 -17.83
N THR A 6 -4.29 -19.56 -18.00
CA THR A 6 -5.65 -19.38 -18.49
C THR A 6 -5.82 -19.91 -19.91
N LEU A 7 -4.85 -19.67 -20.78
CA LEU A 7 -4.92 -20.07 -22.16
C LEU A 7 -4.94 -21.59 -22.37
N LYS A 8 -4.34 -22.34 -21.45
CA LYS A 8 -4.24 -23.78 -21.59
C LYS A 8 -5.50 -24.55 -21.28
N VAL A 9 -6.45 -23.95 -20.58
CA VAL A 9 -7.64 -24.65 -20.12
C VAL A 9 -8.89 -24.23 -20.84
N ASP A 10 -8.75 -23.40 -21.80
CA ASP A 10 -9.83 -22.63 -22.34
C ASP A 10 -10.89 -23.45 -22.99
N LEU A 11 -11.00 -24.36 -23.55
CA LEU A 11 -12.11 -24.95 -24.27
C LEU A 11 -12.55 -26.32 -23.76
N GLU A 12 -11.75 -26.97 -22.95
CA GLU A 12 -11.95 -28.38 -22.63
C GLU A 12 -12.34 -28.65 -21.18
N TYR A 13 -12.32 -27.63 -20.34
CA TYR A 13 -12.51 -27.80 -18.90
C TYR A 13 -13.84 -27.24 -18.44
N PRO A 14 -14.44 -27.88 -17.43
CA PRO A 14 -15.70 -27.38 -16.85
C PRO A 14 -15.47 -26.09 -16.06
N GLU A 15 -16.56 -25.40 -15.74
CA GLU A 15 -16.52 -24.14 -14.99
C GLU A 15 -15.71 -24.24 -13.70
N GLU A 16 -15.77 -25.36 -13.02
CA GLU A 16 -15.02 -25.57 -11.78
C GLU A 16 -13.52 -25.48 -12.01
N ALA A 17 -13.03 -25.99 -13.15
CA ALA A 17 -11.62 -25.88 -13.47
C ALA A 17 -11.23 -24.45 -13.80
N HIS A 18 -12.09 -23.72 -14.51
CA HIS A 18 -11.86 -22.29 -14.77
C HIS A 18 -11.81 -21.48 -13.49
N HIS A 19 -12.72 -21.77 -12.57
CA HIS A 19 -12.72 -21.08 -11.28
C HIS A 19 -11.44 -21.35 -10.49
N ALA A 20 -10.98 -22.59 -10.46
CA ALA A 20 -9.73 -22.97 -9.78
C ALA A 20 -8.52 -22.26 -10.37
N ILE A 21 -8.50 -22.09 -11.68
CA ILE A 21 -7.42 -21.38 -12.37
C ILE A 21 -7.47 -19.89 -12.07
N ASP A 22 -8.65 -19.31 -12.07
CA ASP A 22 -8.81 -17.89 -11.71
C ASP A 22 -8.32 -17.64 -10.29
N GLU A 23 -8.62 -18.52 -9.35
CA GLU A 23 -8.12 -18.42 -7.99
C GLU A 23 -6.59 -18.54 -7.93
N ALA A 24 -6.01 -19.46 -8.70
CA ALA A 24 -4.57 -19.63 -8.77
C ALA A 24 -3.88 -18.38 -9.34
N VAL A 25 -4.46 -17.75 -10.35
CA VAL A 25 -3.94 -16.51 -10.93
C VAL A 25 -4.01 -15.38 -9.91
N LYS A 26 -5.10 -15.27 -9.17
CA LYS A 26 -5.24 -14.25 -8.12
C LYS A 26 -4.18 -14.42 -7.03
N VAL A 27 -3.93 -15.65 -6.60
CA VAL A 27 -2.91 -15.94 -5.60
C VAL A 27 -1.53 -15.57 -6.12
N TYR A 28 -1.23 -15.90 -7.37
CA TYR A 28 0.04 -15.57 -7.99
C TYR A 28 0.25 -14.05 -8.06
N GLU A 29 -0.76 -13.30 -8.46
CA GLU A 29 -0.67 -11.85 -8.53
C GLU A 29 -0.52 -11.21 -7.14
N ALA A 30 -1.22 -11.75 -6.16
CA ALA A 30 -1.07 -11.30 -4.77
C ALA A 30 0.34 -11.54 -4.25
N ASP A 31 0.95 -12.67 -4.59
CA ASP A 31 2.31 -12.97 -4.18
C ASP A 31 3.33 -12.02 -4.79
N LYS A 32 3.10 -11.53 -5.99
CA LYS A 32 3.95 -10.51 -6.61
C LYS A 32 3.99 -9.22 -5.82
N LEU A 33 2.87 -8.87 -5.19
CA LEU A 33 2.75 -7.65 -4.40
C LEU A 33 3.07 -7.88 -2.92
N LYS A 34 3.38 -9.12 -2.57
CA LYS A 34 3.68 -9.46 -1.19
C LYS A 34 5.04 -8.89 -0.77
N TRP A 35 5.06 -8.32 0.40
CA TRP A 35 6.27 -7.69 0.95
C TRP A 35 7.13 -8.71 1.65
N THR A 36 8.45 -8.60 1.50
CA THR A 36 9.38 -9.40 2.28
C THR A 36 9.46 -8.85 3.70
N GLU A 37 9.93 -9.68 4.63
CA GLU A 37 10.13 -9.26 6.01
C GLU A 37 11.06 -8.06 6.11
N GLY A 38 12.15 -8.06 5.34
CA GLY A 38 13.08 -6.94 5.29
C GLY A 38 12.44 -5.67 4.78
N GLU A 39 11.59 -5.77 3.77
CA GLU A 39 10.86 -4.62 3.24
C GLU A 39 9.88 -4.03 4.26
N LEU A 40 9.19 -4.89 5.01
CA LEU A 40 8.27 -4.44 6.05
C LEU A 40 9.00 -3.73 7.18
N ILE A 41 10.15 -4.25 7.59
CA ILE A 41 10.98 -3.63 8.60
C ILE A 41 11.47 -2.27 8.12
N GLU A 42 11.94 -2.19 6.88
CA GLU A 42 12.43 -0.94 6.30
C GLU A 42 11.35 0.12 6.22
N ALA A 43 10.15 -0.26 5.78
CA ALA A 43 9.02 0.64 5.72
C ALA A 43 8.64 1.16 7.12
N LYS A 44 8.61 0.28 8.10
CA LYS A 44 8.31 0.65 9.48
C LYS A 44 9.35 1.61 10.05
N LEU A 45 10.62 1.31 9.87
CA LEU A 45 11.69 2.17 10.38
C LEU A 45 11.65 3.55 9.74
N MET A 46 11.41 3.61 8.45
CA MET A 46 11.32 4.88 7.75
C MET A 46 10.11 5.69 8.23
N ALA A 47 8.95 5.05 8.36
CA ALA A 47 7.76 5.71 8.87
C ALA A 47 7.98 6.25 10.28
N MET A 48 8.60 5.46 11.15
CA MET A 48 8.89 5.88 12.52
C MET A 48 9.85 7.07 12.57
N ARG A 49 10.89 7.07 11.73
CA ARG A 49 11.81 8.21 11.65
C ARG A 49 11.11 9.48 11.22
N ILE A 50 10.26 9.39 10.20
CA ILE A 50 9.51 10.55 9.72
C ILE A 50 8.57 11.06 10.81
N MET A 51 7.84 10.17 11.48
CA MET A 51 6.93 10.55 12.56
C MET A 51 7.68 11.21 13.71
N ASN A 52 8.82 10.67 14.11
CA ASN A 52 9.63 11.28 15.18
C ASN A 52 10.09 12.68 14.79
N ARG A 53 10.53 12.85 13.56
CA ARG A 53 10.96 14.16 13.07
C ARG A 53 9.81 15.15 13.07
N LEU A 54 8.65 14.74 12.62
CA LEU A 54 7.46 15.58 12.60
C LEU A 54 7.05 15.98 14.01
N CYS A 55 7.07 15.06 14.96
CA CYS A 55 6.75 15.37 16.35
C CYS A 55 7.74 16.35 16.97
N LEU A 56 9.03 16.18 16.67
CA LEU A 56 10.07 17.12 17.14
C LEU A 56 9.88 18.51 16.55
N ASP A 57 9.40 18.59 15.33
CA ASP A 57 9.13 19.86 14.65
C ASP A 57 7.77 20.47 15.05
N GLY A 58 7.06 19.85 15.97
CA GLY A 58 5.80 20.38 16.49
C GLY A 58 4.54 20.00 15.72
N TYR A 59 4.61 19.02 14.83
CA TYR A 59 3.42 18.58 14.10
C TYR A 59 2.58 17.61 14.90
N SER A 60 1.29 17.70 14.71
CA SER A 60 0.33 16.70 15.16
C SER A 60 0.03 15.76 13.99
N ILE A 61 0.04 14.46 14.26
CA ILE A 61 -0.19 13.42 13.25
C ILE A 61 -1.47 12.69 13.60
N GLU A 62 -2.39 12.66 12.67
CA GLU A 62 -3.65 11.96 12.85
C GLU A 62 -3.86 10.96 11.73
N TRP A 63 -4.18 9.73 12.09
CA TRP A 63 -4.41 8.65 11.15
C TRP A 63 -5.89 8.36 11.01
N CYS A 64 -6.33 8.22 9.77
CA CYS A 64 -7.69 7.84 9.46
C CYS A 64 -7.69 6.60 8.57
N ARG A 65 -8.55 5.65 8.89
CA ARG A 65 -8.79 4.53 8.03
C ARG A 65 -9.90 4.90 7.06
N VAL A 66 -9.58 4.90 5.78
CA VAL A 66 -10.58 5.16 4.75
C VAL A 66 -11.35 3.87 4.50
N THR A 67 -12.62 3.99 4.20
CA THR A 67 -13.50 2.86 3.94
C THR A 67 -12.93 1.97 2.84
N GLU A 68 -12.94 0.67 3.09
CA GLU A 68 -12.54 -0.31 2.08
C GLU A 68 -13.53 -0.28 0.92
N ALA A 69 -13.01 -0.27 -0.29
CA ALA A 69 -13.82 -0.34 -1.49
C ALA A 69 -13.26 -1.46 -2.37
N TYR A 70 -14.11 -2.42 -2.71
CA TYR A 70 -13.72 -3.58 -3.50
C TYR A 70 -12.55 -4.33 -2.86
N ASP A 71 -11.43 -4.46 -3.58
CA ASP A 71 -10.27 -5.21 -3.13
C ASP A 71 -9.14 -4.32 -2.63
N TYR A 72 -9.45 -3.10 -2.21
CA TYR A 72 -8.46 -2.13 -1.76
C TYR A 72 -8.70 -1.70 -0.33
N LYS A 73 -7.61 -1.45 0.38
CA LYS A 73 -7.62 -0.80 1.69
C LYS A 73 -6.87 0.51 1.59
N ALA A 74 -7.38 1.52 2.26
CA ALA A 74 -6.79 2.85 2.22
C ALA A 74 -6.53 3.38 3.63
N VAL A 75 -5.45 4.16 3.75
CA VAL A 75 -5.08 4.84 4.98
C VAL A 75 -4.79 6.29 4.62
N SER A 76 -5.26 7.21 5.44
CA SER A 76 -4.96 8.63 5.31
C SER A 76 -4.20 9.13 6.51
N VAL A 77 -3.31 10.08 6.29
CA VAL A 77 -2.65 10.83 7.35
C VAL A 77 -3.01 12.31 7.23
N TRP A 78 -3.24 12.93 8.36
CA TRP A 78 -3.44 14.37 8.46
C TRP A 78 -2.35 14.95 9.33
N LEU A 79 -1.65 15.95 8.80
CA LEU A 79 -0.64 16.69 9.54
C LEU A 79 -1.16 18.09 9.82
N SER A 80 -0.97 18.54 11.03
CA SER A 80 -1.33 19.89 11.43
C SER A 80 -0.32 20.43 12.41
N LYS A 81 -0.25 21.76 12.52
CA LYS A 81 0.57 22.42 13.54
C LYS A 81 -0.35 23.15 14.50
N PRO A 82 -0.33 22.80 15.78
CA PRO A 82 -1.22 23.48 16.76
C PRO A 82 -0.98 24.98 16.88
N ASP A 83 0.24 25.42 16.61
CA ASP A 83 0.61 26.84 16.63
C ASP A 83 0.28 27.58 15.34
N ASN A 84 -0.21 26.87 14.33
CA ASN A 84 -0.59 27.44 13.04
C ASN A 84 -1.85 26.73 12.51
N GLU A 85 -2.99 27.25 12.88
CA GLU A 85 -4.30 26.67 12.56
C GLU A 85 -4.57 26.56 11.05
N SER A 86 -3.93 27.39 10.25
CA SER A 86 -4.09 27.33 8.80
C SER A 86 -3.24 26.25 8.14
N PHE A 87 -2.31 25.65 8.86
CA PHE A 87 -1.47 24.59 8.29
C PHE A 87 -2.15 23.23 8.43
N LYS A 88 -2.48 22.65 7.31
CA LYS A 88 -3.02 21.29 7.24
C LYS A 88 -2.54 20.62 5.96
N ARG A 89 -2.04 19.39 6.09
CA ARG A 89 -1.67 18.56 4.95
C ARG A 89 -2.19 17.16 5.14
N ASN A 90 -2.57 16.53 4.04
CA ASN A 90 -2.99 15.14 4.08
C ASN A 90 -2.49 14.37 2.88
N ALA A 91 -2.41 13.07 3.04
CA ALA A 91 -2.17 12.14 1.95
C ALA A 91 -2.90 10.85 2.23
N THR A 92 -3.27 10.17 1.17
CA THR A 92 -3.93 8.88 1.23
C THR A 92 -3.16 7.87 0.41
N CYS A 93 -3.08 6.65 0.91
CA CYS A 93 -2.48 5.53 0.21
C CYS A 93 -3.49 4.41 0.10
N CYS A 94 -3.73 3.94 -1.12
CA CYS A 94 -4.59 2.79 -1.41
C CYS A 94 -3.73 1.61 -1.84
N ILE A 95 -3.93 0.47 -1.19
CA ILE A 95 -3.18 -0.75 -1.49
C ILE A 95 -4.16 -1.89 -1.69
N PRO A 96 -3.94 -2.79 -2.66
CA PRO A 96 -4.76 -3.98 -2.80
C PRO A 96 -4.84 -4.75 -1.48
N SER A 97 -6.04 -5.20 -1.11
CA SER A 97 -6.26 -5.87 0.18
C SER A 97 -5.35 -7.08 0.40
N ALA A 98 -5.05 -7.81 -0.66
CA ALA A 98 -4.21 -9.01 -0.59
C ALA A 98 -2.76 -8.72 -0.18
N SER A 99 -2.27 -7.52 -0.45
CA SER A 99 -0.90 -7.10 -0.15
C SER A 99 -0.84 -5.94 0.82
N PHE A 100 -1.95 -5.66 1.50
CA PHE A 100 -1.99 -4.53 2.41
C PHE A 100 -1.12 -4.75 3.64
N ASP A 101 -0.28 -3.77 3.93
CA ASP A 101 0.47 -3.68 5.17
C ASP A 101 0.38 -2.25 5.68
N ILE A 102 0.06 -2.11 6.95
CA ILE A 102 -0.16 -0.80 7.55
C ILE A 102 1.09 0.07 7.55
N TRP A 103 2.27 -0.53 7.72
CA TRP A 103 3.50 0.25 7.75
C TRP A 103 3.94 0.70 6.36
N VAL A 104 3.69 -0.13 5.35
CA VAL A 104 3.92 0.29 3.96
C VAL A 104 3.00 1.46 3.63
N ALA A 105 1.72 1.36 3.98
CA ALA A 105 0.76 2.44 3.75
C ALA A 105 1.16 3.72 4.48
N LYS A 106 1.53 3.62 5.75
CA LYS A 106 1.99 4.76 6.54
C LYS A 106 3.24 5.39 5.95
N CYS A 107 4.19 4.56 5.52
CA CYS A 107 5.41 5.04 4.89
C CYS A 107 5.11 5.86 3.65
N VAL A 108 4.25 5.36 2.76
CA VAL A 108 3.86 6.08 1.54
C VAL A 108 3.18 7.40 1.88
N CYS A 109 2.22 7.38 2.80
CA CYS A 109 1.52 8.59 3.22
C CYS A 109 2.47 9.65 3.77
N LEU A 110 3.38 9.25 4.64
CA LEU A 110 4.33 10.18 5.25
C LEU A 110 5.31 10.74 4.24
N CYS A 111 5.79 9.91 3.32
CA CYS A 111 6.66 10.38 2.25
C CYS A 111 5.95 11.43 1.40
N ARG A 112 4.72 11.17 1.01
CA ARG A 112 3.95 12.10 0.18
C ARG A 112 3.65 13.42 0.87
N THR A 113 3.28 13.39 2.15
CA THR A 113 2.97 14.62 2.88
C THR A 113 4.20 15.45 3.18
N THR A 114 5.36 14.84 3.28
CA THR A 114 6.61 15.53 3.62
C THR A 114 7.49 15.83 2.38
N GLY A 115 7.01 15.49 1.19
CA GLY A 115 7.75 15.73 -0.04
C GLY A 115 8.97 14.83 -0.22
N ARG A 116 9.03 13.70 0.47
CA ARG A 116 10.09 12.72 0.30
C ARG A 116 9.72 11.72 -0.77
N ASP A 117 10.74 11.16 -1.40
CA ASP A 117 10.52 10.08 -2.36
C ASP A 117 10.09 8.80 -1.65
N VAL A 118 9.10 8.12 -2.21
CA VAL A 118 8.71 6.81 -1.73
C VAL A 118 9.83 5.83 -2.04
N PRO A 119 10.18 4.94 -1.09
CA PRO A 119 11.26 3.98 -1.33
C PRO A 119 11.07 3.15 -2.60
N ALA A 120 12.17 2.91 -3.30
CA ALA A 120 12.15 2.21 -4.59
C ALA A 120 11.53 0.80 -4.51
N PHE A 121 11.72 0.10 -3.40
CA PHE A 121 11.16 -1.24 -3.26
C PHE A 121 9.63 -1.22 -3.24
N ILE A 122 9.03 -0.13 -2.79
CA ILE A 122 7.58 0.05 -2.80
C ILE A 122 7.10 0.36 -4.20
N THR A 123 7.71 1.33 -4.86
CA THR A 123 7.31 1.74 -6.21
C THR A 123 7.54 0.64 -7.24
N LYS A 124 8.57 -0.16 -7.07
CA LYS A 124 8.83 -1.29 -7.96
C LYS A 124 7.75 -2.35 -7.91
N LYS A 125 7.21 -2.63 -6.72
CA LYS A 125 6.17 -3.66 -6.56
C LYS A 125 4.79 -3.18 -6.92
N ALA A 126 4.46 -1.96 -6.54
CA ALA A 126 3.10 -1.46 -6.65
C ALA A 126 2.89 -0.51 -7.82
N GLY A 127 3.97 -0.06 -8.43
CA GLY A 127 3.87 0.96 -9.47
C GLY A 127 3.60 2.33 -8.90
N GLU A 128 3.26 3.27 -9.77
CA GLU A 128 3.08 4.67 -9.38
C GLU A 128 1.63 5.06 -9.10
N CYS A 129 0.73 4.12 -9.20
CA CYS A 129 -0.70 4.39 -9.10
C CYS A 129 -1.24 4.56 -7.68
N TRP A 130 -0.37 4.52 -6.71
CA TRP A 130 -0.78 4.64 -5.31
C TRP A 130 -0.97 6.07 -4.87
#